data_7ace6fa527efcc3526fa1e57cf3a3755
#
_entry.id   7ace6fa527efcc3526fa1e57cf3a3755
#
_cell.length_a   1.000
_cell.length_b   1.000
_cell.length_c   1.000
_cell.angle_alpha   90.00
_cell.angle_beta   90.00
_cell.angle_gamma   90.00
#
_symmetry.space_group_name_H-M   'P 1'
#
loop_
_entity.id
_entity.type
_entity.pdbx_description
1 polymer ?
#
loop_
_entity_poly.entity_id
_entity_poly.type
_entity_poly.pdbx_seq_one_letter_code
_entity_poly.pdbx_strand_id
1 'polypeptide(L)'
;MSFLLVGVSPNVFYHYRAHKHSCFELILNLEGSGNIKIGDELSPFYPGSIHLIPPHTLHKKNSEDGFRDIFIQLDSWGDSSYEMEKHHFLTFSDDEEKTIESLFRMMLLRYLRQKKTDAVLFAMCELVMQLSKERYETKKVDPTVEKIVQQITLSFNDPDFRVSDVLEHSGYAKDYIRRRFIAEMGMPPAAYLTFIRISNAKKLLRMQDQMENTIAEIAAMCGYYDPSYFSRVFKKETGQSPAEYAIGAK
;
A
#
# COMPACT_ATOMS: atom_id res chain seq x y z
N MET A 1 -23.98 -13.91 5.32
CA MET A 1 -22.93 -13.20 4.56
C MET A 1 -22.95 -13.72 3.14
N SER A 2 -22.98 -12.85 2.15
CA SER A 2 -22.71 -13.23 0.76
C SER A 2 -21.43 -12.54 0.31
N PHE A 3 -20.57 -13.33 -0.33
CA PHE A 3 -19.43 -12.86 -1.05
C PHE A 3 -19.87 -12.44 -2.45
N LEU A 4 -19.54 -11.25 -2.88
CA LEU A 4 -19.95 -10.73 -4.18
C LEU A 4 -18.92 -11.03 -5.27
N LEU A 5 -17.69 -10.56 -5.07
CA LEU A 5 -16.60 -10.82 -6.01
C LEU A 5 -15.22 -10.58 -5.37
N VAL A 6 -14.19 -11.14 -6.02
CA VAL A 6 -12.80 -10.72 -5.86
C VAL A 6 -12.27 -10.24 -7.20
N GLY A 7 -11.59 -9.11 -7.18
CA GLY A 7 -10.99 -8.52 -8.35
C GLY A 7 -9.55 -8.09 -8.12
N VAL A 8 -8.87 -7.77 -9.20
CA VAL A 8 -7.50 -7.25 -9.18
C VAL A 8 -7.38 -6.14 -10.22
N SER A 9 -6.62 -5.12 -9.89
CA SER A 9 -6.23 -4.11 -10.88
C SER A 9 -5.45 -4.77 -12.01
N PRO A 10 -5.98 -4.84 -13.24
CA PRO A 10 -5.35 -5.58 -14.34
C PRO A 10 -4.04 -4.93 -14.80
N ASN A 11 -3.95 -3.61 -14.66
CA ASN A 11 -2.81 -2.77 -15.01
C ASN A 11 -2.42 -1.88 -13.83
N VAL A 12 -1.32 -1.14 -13.99
CA VAL A 12 -0.97 -0.07 -13.06
C VAL A 12 -1.94 1.09 -13.27
N PHE A 13 -2.65 1.49 -12.21
CA PHE A 13 -3.51 2.67 -12.19
C PHE A 13 -2.79 3.83 -11.52
N TYR A 14 -3.04 5.04 -12.00
CA TYR A 14 -2.54 6.29 -11.38
C TYR A 14 -3.64 6.98 -10.58
N HIS A 15 -4.88 6.78 -10.97
CA HIS A 15 -6.04 7.30 -10.25
C HIS A 15 -7.26 6.42 -10.45
N TYR A 16 -8.01 6.23 -9.40
CA TYR A 16 -9.36 5.71 -9.42
C TYR A 16 -10.32 6.87 -9.22
N ARG A 17 -11.27 7.04 -10.14
CA ARG A 17 -12.28 8.11 -10.04
C ARG A 17 -13.14 7.91 -8.79
N ALA A 18 -13.62 9.02 -8.24
CA ALA A 18 -14.54 8.97 -7.12
C ALA A 18 -15.79 8.15 -7.47
N HIS A 19 -16.07 7.14 -6.68
CA HIS A 19 -17.22 6.26 -6.83
C HIS A 19 -17.69 5.75 -5.48
N LYS A 20 -18.84 5.11 -5.44
CA LYS A 20 -19.41 4.42 -4.28
C LYS A 20 -20.19 3.20 -4.74
N HIS A 21 -20.33 2.23 -3.87
CA HIS A 21 -21.09 0.99 -4.11
C HIS A 21 -21.90 0.64 -2.87
N SER A 22 -22.85 -0.30 -3.01
CA SER A 22 -23.77 -0.73 -1.93
C SER A 22 -23.22 -1.86 -1.07
N CYS A 23 -21.96 -2.23 -1.23
CA CYS A 23 -21.30 -3.33 -0.53
C CYS A 23 -20.11 -2.83 0.29
N PHE A 24 -19.62 -3.66 1.19
CA PHE A 24 -18.28 -3.48 1.77
C PHE A 24 -17.21 -3.80 0.74
N GLU A 25 -16.11 -3.07 0.76
CA GLU A 25 -14.95 -3.37 -0.06
C GLU A 25 -13.68 -3.39 0.79
N LEU A 26 -12.96 -4.50 0.71
CA LEU A 26 -11.66 -4.66 1.34
C LEU A 26 -10.59 -4.60 0.26
N ILE A 27 -9.75 -3.58 0.29
CA ILE A 27 -8.70 -3.32 -0.70
C ILE A 27 -7.34 -3.62 -0.09
N LEU A 28 -6.62 -4.58 -0.64
CA LEU A 28 -5.22 -4.83 -0.33
C LEU A 28 -4.33 -4.22 -1.41
N ASN A 29 -3.43 -3.35 -1.02
CA ASN A 29 -2.48 -2.73 -1.93
C ASN A 29 -1.27 -3.63 -2.17
N LEU A 30 -1.03 -4.04 -3.43
CA LEU A 30 0.07 -4.93 -3.81
C LEU A 30 1.35 -4.18 -4.17
N GLU A 31 1.19 -3.10 -4.93
CA GLU A 31 2.29 -2.30 -5.48
C GLU A 31 1.92 -0.83 -5.47
N GLY A 32 2.92 0.02 -5.31
CA GLY A 32 2.74 1.45 -5.35
C GLY A 32 2.33 2.07 -4.03
N SER A 33 2.38 3.38 -4.01
CA SER A 33 2.04 4.20 -2.86
C SER A 33 1.28 5.44 -3.30
N GLY A 34 0.55 6.04 -2.39
CA GLY A 34 -0.26 7.22 -2.68
C GLY A 34 -1.28 7.49 -1.58
N ASN A 35 -2.38 8.12 -1.96
CA ASN A 35 -3.44 8.46 -1.03
C ASN A 35 -4.79 7.93 -1.53
N ILE A 36 -5.56 7.38 -0.60
CA ILE A 36 -6.96 7.07 -0.79
C ILE A 36 -7.79 8.07 0.01
N LYS A 37 -8.73 8.74 -0.65
CA LYS A 37 -9.73 9.59 0.02
C LYS A 37 -10.99 8.75 0.20
N ILE A 38 -11.46 8.63 1.45
CA ILE A 38 -12.67 7.88 1.83
C ILE A 38 -13.56 8.82 2.61
N GLY A 39 -14.73 9.17 2.04
CA GLY A 39 -15.51 10.29 2.55
C GLY A 39 -14.71 11.59 2.49
N ASP A 40 -14.53 12.23 3.64
CA ASP A 40 -13.71 13.44 3.77
C ASP A 40 -12.29 13.18 4.28
N GLU A 41 -11.98 11.96 4.67
CA GLU A 41 -10.69 11.58 5.22
C GLU A 41 -9.71 11.14 4.13
N LEU A 42 -8.43 11.48 4.33
CA LEU A 42 -7.32 11.10 3.47
C LEU A 42 -6.43 10.11 4.22
N SER A 43 -6.25 8.92 3.66
CA SER A 43 -5.39 7.87 4.22
C SER A 43 -4.28 7.52 3.22
N PRO A 44 -3.03 7.35 3.67
CA PRO A 44 -1.97 6.85 2.81
C PRO A 44 -2.19 5.37 2.51
N PHE A 45 -1.74 4.93 1.33
CA PHE A 45 -1.61 3.52 1.02
C PHE A 45 -0.19 3.20 0.53
N TYR A 46 0.24 1.99 0.80
CA TYR A 46 1.55 1.43 0.46
C TYR A 46 1.42 -0.10 0.32
N PRO A 47 2.40 -0.81 -0.25
CA PRO A 47 2.32 -2.28 -0.36
C PRO A 47 2.08 -2.95 1.00
N GLY A 48 1.05 -3.80 1.05
CA GLY A 48 0.58 -4.47 2.27
C GLY A 48 -0.43 -3.67 3.09
N SER A 49 -0.72 -2.41 2.76
CA SER A 49 -1.81 -1.68 3.42
C SER A 49 -3.16 -2.19 2.96
N ILE A 50 -4.09 -2.28 3.90
CA ILE A 50 -5.43 -2.79 3.71
C ILE A 50 -6.43 -1.73 4.16
N HIS A 51 -7.43 -1.46 3.32
CA HIS A 51 -8.50 -0.51 3.59
C HIS A 51 -9.84 -1.21 3.50
N LEU A 52 -10.63 -1.13 4.56
CA LEU A 52 -12.04 -1.55 4.54
C LEU A 52 -12.93 -0.34 4.34
N ILE A 53 -13.68 -0.33 3.26
CA ILE A 53 -14.58 0.75 2.86
C ILE A 53 -16.02 0.30 3.08
N PRO A 54 -16.80 1.04 3.89
CA PRO A 54 -18.21 0.73 4.13
C PRO A 54 -19.09 0.98 2.90
N PRO A 55 -20.29 0.37 2.85
CA PRO A 55 -21.28 0.66 1.82
C PRO A 55 -21.60 2.15 1.72
N HIS A 56 -21.92 2.59 0.51
CA HIS A 56 -22.33 3.97 0.18
C HIS A 56 -21.28 5.06 0.47
N THR A 57 -20.05 4.70 0.85
CA THR A 57 -18.98 5.65 1.13
C THR A 57 -18.27 6.05 -0.15
N LEU A 58 -18.27 7.36 -0.45
CA LEU A 58 -17.57 7.91 -1.61
C LEU A 58 -16.06 7.79 -1.39
N HIS A 59 -15.37 7.16 -2.33
CA HIS A 59 -13.92 7.01 -2.23
C HIS A 59 -13.24 7.16 -3.59
N LYS A 60 -11.97 7.59 -3.56
CA LYS A 60 -11.09 7.70 -4.72
C LYS A 60 -9.65 7.43 -4.32
N LYS A 61 -8.84 6.94 -5.25
CA LYS A 61 -7.45 6.59 -5.01
C LYS A 61 -6.56 7.30 -6.03
N ASN A 62 -5.48 7.92 -5.55
CA ASN A 62 -4.51 8.61 -6.38
C ASN A 62 -3.09 8.18 -6.03
N SER A 63 -2.27 8.04 -7.05
CA SER A 63 -0.85 7.77 -6.96
C SER A 63 -0.14 8.48 -8.10
N GLU A 64 1.00 9.06 -7.85
CA GLU A 64 1.84 9.64 -8.90
C GLU A 64 2.56 8.55 -9.69
N ASP A 65 2.94 7.47 -9.01
CA ASP A 65 3.75 6.38 -9.57
C ASP A 65 2.94 5.17 -10.01
N GLY A 66 1.64 5.24 -9.80
CA GLY A 66 0.73 4.13 -10.08
C GLY A 66 0.66 3.11 -8.94
N PHE A 67 -0.37 2.29 -8.98
CA PHE A 67 -0.62 1.25 -7.97
C PHE A 67 -1.31 0.03 -8.59
N ARG A 68 -1.19 -1.09 -7.90
CA ARG A 68 -1.95 -2.31 -8.13
C ARG A 68 -2.51 -2.81 -6.81
N ASP A 69 -3.74 -3.27 -6.85
CA ASP A 69 -4.45 -3.83 -5.71
C ASP A 69 -5.25 -5.08 -6.05
N ILE A 70 -5.58 -5.84 -5.03
CA ILE A 70 -6.63 -6.84 -5.04
C ILE A 70 -7.73 -6.35 -4.11
N PHE A 71 -8.97 -6.54 -4.49
CA PHE A 71 -10.10 -6.17 -3.66
C PHE A 71 -11.12 -7.30 -3.56
N ILE A 72 -11.85 -7.31 -2.46
CA ILE A 72 -12.95 -8.21 -2.19
C ILE A 72 -14.19 -7.36 -1.89
N GLN A 73 -15.29 -7.66 -2.55
CA GLN A 73 -16.58 -7.03 -2.28
C GLN A 73 -17.50 -8.00 -1.57
N LEU A 74 -18.16 -7.52 -0.51
CA LEU A 74 -19.00 -8.27 0.43
C LEU A 74 -20.29 -7.53 0.68
N ASP A 75 -21.41 -8.25 0.83
CA ASP A 75 -22.69 -7.64 1.19
C ASP A 75 -22.79 -7.31 2.69
N SER A 76 -22.02 -7.99 3.53
CA SER A 76 -21.99 -7.77 4.97
C SER A 76 -20.60 -8.00 5.56
N TRP A 77 -20.28 -7.29 6.63
CA TRP A 77 -19.03 -7.39 7.37
C TRP A 77 -19.32 -7.83 8.82
N GLY A 78 -19.20 -9.14 9.09
CA GLY A 78 -19.36 -9.72 10.43
C GLY A 78 -20.71 -9.47 11.09
N ASP A 79 -20.78 -9.65 12.41
CA ASP A 79 -21.91 -9.18 13.20
C ASP A 79 -21.92 -7.66 13.24
N SER A 80 -23.11 -7.08 13.08
CA SER A 80 -23.36 -5.62 13.04
C SER A 80 -22.97 -4.86 14.32
N SER A 81 -22.42 -5.55 15.32
CA SER A 81 -21.86 -4.97 16.55
C SER A 81 -20.45 -4.38 16.38
N TYR A 82 -19.85 -4.50 15.19
CA TYR A 82 -18.58 -3.82 14.93
C TYR A 82 -18.85 -2.32 14.90
N GLU A 83 -18.20 -1.58 15.79
CA GLU A 83 -18.31 -0.11 15.93
C GLU A 83 -17.81 0.65 14.69
N MET A 84 -18.28 0.29 13.49
CA MET A 84 -18.11 1.09 12.28
C MET A 84 -18.88 2.41 12.35
N GLU A 85 -19.76 2.58 13.35
CA GLU A 85 -20.49 3.83 13.57
C GLU A 85 -19.62 5.02 13.94
N LYS A 86 -18.37 4.80 14.39
CA LYS A 86 -17.44 5.86 14.78
C LYS A 86 -16.32 6.14 13.78
N HIS A 87 -16.06 5.23 12.87
CA HIS A 87 -14.99 5.37 11.89
C HIS A 87 -15.56 5.18 10.48
N HIS A 88 -15.31 6.15 9.61
CA HIS A 88 -15.81 6.10 8.24
C HIS A 88 -15.13 5.00 7.40
N PHE A 89 -14.04 4.41 7.87
CA PHE A 89 -13.32 3.28 7.27
C PHE A 89 -12.26 2.73 8.25
N LEU A 90 -11.73 1.54 7.94
CA LEU A 90 -10.64 0.94 8.70
C LEU A 90 -9.39 0.82 7.83
N THR A 91 -8.22 1.12 8.41
CA THR A 91 -6.92 0.93 7.77
C THR A 91 -6.00 0.14 8.69
N PHE A 92 -5.34 -0.87 8.14
CA PHE A 92 -4.36 -1.69 8.85
C PHE A 92 -3.36 -2.27 7.84
N SER A 93 -2.31 -2.95 8.33
CA SER A 93 -1.31 -3.60 7.48
C SER A 93 -1.37 -5.11 7.64
N ASP A 94 -0.98 -5.84 6.59
CA ASP A 94 -0.75 -7.28 6.67
C ASP A 94 0.42 -7.61 7.60
N ASP A 95 0.58 -8.89 7.96
CA ASP A 95 1.73 -9.37 8.73
C ASP A 95 2.99 -9.49 7.86
N GLU A 96 4.11 -9.81 8.52
CA GLU A 96 5.40 -9.99 7.85
C GLU A 96 5.38 -11.18 6.90
N GLU A 97 4.61 -12.22 7.22
CA GLU A 97 4.40 -13.42 6.42
C GLU A 97 3.43 -13.21 5.25
N LYS A 98 2.77 -12.05 5.17
CA LYS A 98 1.78 -11.70 4.14
C LYS A 98 0.61 -12.69 4.09
N THR A 99 0.08 -13.00 5.25
CA THR A 99 -0.98 -14.00 5.41
C THR A 99 -2.26 -13.60 4.68
N ILE A 100 -2.70 -12.34 4.85
CA ILE A 100 -3.91 -11.82 4.19
C ILE A 100 -3.67 -11.71 2.68
N GLU A 101 -2.50 -11.22 2.24
CA GLU A 101 -2.14 -11.17 0.81
C GLU A 101 -2.21 -12.56 0.17
N SER A 102 -1.68 -13.58 0.85
CA SER A 102 -1.70 -14.95 0.36
C SER A 102 -3.13 -15.47 0.17
N LEU A 103 -4.01 -15.19 1.14
CA LEU A 103 -5.43 -15.55 1.04
C LEU A 103 -6.14 -14.82 -0.12
N PHE A 104 -5.91 -13.52 -0.28
CA PHE A 104 -6.48 -12.74 -1.39
C PHE A 104 -6.06 -13.33 -2.75
N ARG A 105 -4.77 -13.67 -2.91
CA ARG A 105 -4.26 -14.29 -4.14
C ARG A 105 -4.88 -15.66 -4.41
N MET A 106 -5.03 -16.50 -3.38
CA MET A 106 -5.70 -17.81 -3.49
C MET A 106 -7.18 -17.65 -3.87
N MET A 107 -7.89 -16.70 -3.24
CA MET A 107 -9.29 -16.40 -3.55
C MET A 107 -9.45 -15.93 -4.99
N LEU A 108 -8.58 -15.01 -5.45
CA LEU A 108 -8.59 -14.52 -6.82
C LEU A 108 -8.38 -15.67 -7.83
N LEU A 109 -7.36 -16.50 -7.63
CA LEU A 109 -7.08 -17.62 -8.52
C LEU A 109 -8.25 -18.61 -8.57
N ARG A 110 -8.87 -18.91 -7.42
CA ARG A 110 -10.04 -19.80 -7.37
C ARG A 110 -11.23 -19.19 -8.09
N TYR A 111 -11.53 -17.91 -7.83
CA TYR A 111 -12.64 -17.20 -8.46
C TYR A 111 -12.49 -17.14 -9.99
N LEU A 112 -11.29 -16.82 -10.48
CA LEU A 112 -11.00 -16.76 -11.92
C LEU A 112 -11.15 -18.13 -12.61
N ARG A 113 -10.79 -19.22 -11.92
CA ARG A 113 -10.93 -20.59 -12.44
C ARG A 113 -12.38 -21.04 -12.51
N GLN A 114 -13.15 -20.76 -11.47
CA GLN A 114 -14.52 -21.28 -11.34
C GLN A 114 -15.57 -20.34 -11.91
N LYS A 115 -15.26 -19.03 -12.00
CA LYS A 115 -16.18 -17.94 -12.39
C LYS A 115 -17.49 -17.91 -11.58
N LYS A 116 -17.46 -18.44 -10.37
CA LYS A 116 -18.59 -18.48 -9.43
C LYS A 116 -18.08 -18.55 -8.00
N THR A 117 -18.93 -18.15 -7.06
CA THR A 117 -18.69 -18.31 -5.63
C THR A 117 -19.00 -19.75 -5.19
N ASP A 118 -18.25 -20.24 -4.21
CA ASP A 118 -18.45 -21.56 -3.61
C ASP A 118 -18.14 -21.54 -2.09
N ALA A 119 -18.42 -22.64 -1.41
CA ALA A 119 -18.22 -22.75 0.04
C ALA A 119 -16.77 -22.50 0.48
N VAL A 120 -15.79 -22.82 -0.35
CA VAL A 120 -14.38 -22.59 -0.03
C VAL A 120 -14.04 -21.11 -0.11
N LEU A 121 -14.52 -20.38 -1.12
CA LEU A 121 -14.38 -18.93 -1.19
C LEU A 121 -15.04 -18.22 0.01
N PHE A 122 -16.20 -18.69 0.43
CA PHE A 122 -16.84 -18.15 1.64
C PHE A 122 -16.00 -18.39 2.89
N ALA A 123 -15.47 -19.61 3.09
CA ALA A 123 -14.64 -19.91 4.24
C ALA A 123 -13.33 -19.08 4.24
N MET A 124 -12.71 -18.91 3.07
CA MET A 124 -11.53 -18.05 2.92
C MET A 124 -11.86 -16.59 3.22
N CYS A 125 -13.01 -16.10 2.77
CA CYS A 125 -13.46 -14.76 3.05
C CYS A 125 -13.70 -14.54 4.54
N GLU A 126 -14.36 -15.47 5.24
CA GLU A 126 -14.51 -15.41 6.69
C GLU A 126 -13.20 -15.39 7.43
N LEU A 127 -12.21 -16.18 6.97
CA LEU A 127 -10.87 -16.17 7.54
C LEU A 127 -10.18 -14.80 7.34
N VAL A 128 -10.25 -14.23 6.13
CA VAL A 128 -9.73 -12.88 5.86
C VAL A 128 -10.36 -11.86 6.78
N MET A 129 -11.68 -11.92 6.97
CA MET A 129 -12.39 -10.99 7.86
C MET A 129 -11.95 -11.14 9.32
N GLN A 130 -11.78 -12.36 9.80
CA GLN A 130 -11.35 -12.61 11.17
C GLN A 130 -9.93 -12.12 11.41
N LEU A 131 -8.99 -12.42 10.49
CA LEU A 131 -7.63 -11.92 10.55
C LEU A 131 -7.59 -10.39 10.46
N SER A 132 -8.40 -9.79 9.61
CA SER A 132 -8.52 -8.33 9.49
C SER A 132 -8.99 -7.70 10.80
N LYS A 133 -9.97 -8.33 11.47
CA LYS A 133 -10.47 -7.89 12.76
C LYS A 133 -9.38 -7.95 13.84
N GLU A 134 -8.65 -9.07 13.95
CA GLU A 134 -7.54 -9.21 14.88
C GLU A 134 -6.48 -8.14 14.64
N ARG A 135 -6.13 -7.86 13.38
CA ARG A 135 -5.15 -6.83 13.02
C ARG A 135 -5.62 -5.44 13.40
N TYR A 136 -6.87 -5.12 13.16
CA TYR A 136 -7.44 -3.82 13.52
C TYR A 136 -7.54 -3.64 15.04
N GLU A 137 -7.98 -4.64 15.78
CA GLU A 137 -8.09 -4.60 17.25
C GLU A 137 -6.72 -4.54 17.93
N THR A 138 -5.71 -5.20 17.36
CA THR A 138 -4.35 -5.22 17.91
C THR A 138 -3.49 -4.02 17.50
N LYS A 139 -3.81 -3.37 16.38
CA LYS A 139 -3.03 -2.24 15.83
C LYS A 139 -3.95 -1.08 15.42
N LYS A 140 -4.32 -0.26 16.39
CA LYS A 140 -4.50 1.16 16.07
C LYS A 140 -3.12 1.67 15.73
N VAL A 141 -2.84 1.89 14.44
CA VAL A 141 -1.61 2.59 14.01
C VAL A 141 -1.55 3.90 14.79
N ASP A 142 -0.43 4.17 15.42
CA ASP A 142 -0.25 5.45 16.13
C ASP A 142 -0.46 6.59 15.11
N PRO A 143 -1.37 7.53 15.35
CA PRO A 143 -1.64 8.61 14.40
C PRO A 143 -0.39 9.41 14.02
N THR A 144 0.63 9.40 14.87
CA THR A 144 1.93 10.03 14.60
C THR A 144 2.73 9.22 13.61
N VAL A 145 2.73 7.89 13.72
CA VAL A 145 3.38 6.99 12.74
C VAL A 145 2.70 7.13 11.39
N GLU A 146 1.38 7.19 11.36
CA GLU A 146 0.60 7.39 10.12
C GLU A 146 0.97 8.71 9.43
N LYS A 147 1.06 9.82 10.18
CA LYS A 147 1.52 11.11 9.66
C LYS A 147 2.95 11.05 9.08
N ILE A 148 3.86 10.33 9.76
CA ILE A 148 5.24 10.17 9.27
C ILE A 148 5.24 9.38 7.95
N VAL A 149 4.47 8.30 7.86
CA VAL A 149 4.30 7.51 6.62
C VAL A 149 3.76 8.40 5.50
N GLN A 150 2.74 9.21 5.78
CA GLN A 150 2.17 10.14 4.82
C GLN A 150 3.20 11.17 4.33
N GLN A 151 3.96 11.78 5.23
CA GLN A 151 4.99 12.75 4.86
C GLN A 151 6.09 12.13 4.00
N ILE A 152 6.57 10.92 4.35
CA ILE A 152 7.55 10.20 3.53
C ILE A 152 6.96 9.91 2.14
N THR A 153 5.71 9.47 2.07
CA THR A 153 5.05 9.12 0.80
C THR A 153 4.81 10.33 -0.10
N LEU A 154 4.55 11.50 0.47
CA LEU A 154 4.34 12.73 -0.27
C LEU A 154 5.63 13.43 -0.72
N SER A 155 6.74 13.17 -0.04
CA SER A 155 8.01 13.90 -0.24
C SER A 155 9.19 13.01 -0.63
N PHE A 156 8.97 11.74 -0.99
CA PHE A 156 10.07 10.81 -1.29
C PHE A 156 10.92 11.27 -2.50
N ASN A 157 10.33 11.97 -3.46
CA ASN A 157 10.98 12.47 -4.66
C ASN A 157 11.75 13.77 -4.43
N ASP A 158 11.58 14.42 -3.29
CA ASP A 158 12.41 15.57 -2.89
C ASP A 158 13.77 15.05 -2.36
N PRO A 159 14.89 15.38 -3.03
CA PRO A 159 16.22 14.96 -2.59
C PRO A 159 16.67 15.61 -1.28
N ASP A 160 16.09 16.76 -0.89
CA ASP A 160 16.36 17.44 0.37
C ASP A 160 15.49 16.92 1.54
N PHE A 161 14.49 16.10 1.26
CA PHE A 161 13.62 15.53 2.29
C PHE A 161 14.40 14.66 3.26
N ARG A 162 14.34 15.01 4.54
CA ARG A 162 15.02 14.30 5.63
C ARG A 162 14.03 13.74 6.63
N VAL A 163 14.01 12.44 6.73
CA VAL A 163 13.19 11.73 7.72
C VAL A 163 13.51 12.17 9.15
N SER A 164 14.77 12.56 9.43
CA SER A 164 15.16 13.10 10.73
C SER A 164 14.33 14.31 11.16
N ASP A 165 14.01 15.19 10.20
CA ASP A 165 13.27 16.43 10.46
C ASP A 165 11.80 16.13 10.76
N VAL A 166 11.25 15.15 10.06
CA VAL A 166 9.88 14.64 10.33
C VAL A 166 9.79 14.05 11.75
N LEU A 167 10.77 13.24 12.15
CA LEU A 167 10.81 12.67 13.49
C LEU A 167 10.98 13.74 14.57
N GLU A 168 11.75 14.78 14.29
CA GLU A 168 11.97 15.92 15.21
C GLU A 168 10.70 16.71 15.45
N HIS A 169 9.89 16.92 14.40
CA HIS A 169 8.62 17.64 14.47
C HIS A 169 7.42 16.77 14.87
N SER A 170 7.65 15.51 15.20
CA SER A 170 6.58 14.57 15.61
C SER A 170 5.92 14.89 16.97
N GLY A 171 6.55 15.75 17.77
CA GLY A 171 6.10 16.04 19.14
C GLY A 171 6.58 15.02 20.19
N TYR A 172 7.35 14.03 19.79
CA TYR A 172 7.92 12.98 20.66
C TYR A 172 9.46 12.93 20.59
N ALA A 173 10.08 12.30 21.58
CA ALA A 173 11.52 12.02 21.52
C ALA A 173 11.82 11.13 20.27
N LYS A 174 12.86 11.49 19.50
CA LYS A 174 13.23 10.79 18.24
C LYS A 174 13.35 9.29 18.40
N ASP A 175 13.97 8.82 19.48
CA ASP A 175 14.18 7.38 19.74
C ASP A 175 12.87 6.66 20.10
N TYR A 176 11.93 7.36 20.74
CA TYR A 176 10.61 6.80 21.03
C TYR A 176 9.82 6.60 19.74
N ILE A 177 9.66 7.66 18.94
CA ILE A 177 8.86 7.57 17.71
C ILE A 177 9.51 6.65 16.67
N ARG A 178 10.85 6.58 16.62
CA ARG A 178 11.57 5.63 15.77
C ARG A 178 11.27 4.18 16.15
N ARG A 179 11.31 3.83 17.45
CA ARG A 179 10.96 2.48 17.92
C ARG A 179 9.50 2.16 17.63
N ARG A 180 8.60 3.14 17.83
CA ARG A 180 7.18 2.99 17.53
C ARG A 180 6.96 2.72 16.04
N PHE A 181 7.60 3.50 15.18
CA PHE A 181 7.55 3.32 13.73
C PHE A 181 8.04 1.91 13.32
N ILE A 182 9.17 1.45 13.89
CA ILE A 182 9.69 0.09 13.60
C ILE A 182 8.69 -0.97 14.03
N ALA A 183 8.08 -0.83 15.21
CA ALA A 183 7.10 -1.79 15.72
C ALA A 183 5.84 -1.89 14.83
N GLU A 184 5.48 -0.81 14.15
CA GLU A 184 4.28 -0.75 13.31
C GLU A 184 4.55 -1.03 11.83
N MET A 185 5.70 -0.54 11.32
CA MET A 185 6.05 -0.62 9.89
C MET A 185 7.05 -1.75 9.58
N GLY A 186 7.55 -2.48 10.59
CA GLY A 186 8.54 -3.55 10.42
C GLY A 186 9.95 -3.08 10.05
N MET A 187 10.17 -1.78 9.80
CA MET A 187 11.46 -1.23 9.38
C MET A 187 11.69 0.18 9.88
N PRO A 188 12.96 0.65 9.98
CA PRO A 188 13.26 2.03 10.34
C PRO A 188 12.70 3.05 9.33
N PRO A 189 12.30 4.27 9.76
CA PRO A 189 11.76 5.31 8.87
C PRO A 189 12.65 5.66 7.67
N ALA A 190 13.99 5.69 7.87
CA ALA A 190 14.94 5.94 6.77
C ALA A 190 15.00 4.78 5.76
N ALA A 191 14.87 3.54 6.25
CA ALA A 191 14.77 2.36 5.38
C ALA A 191 13.45 2.38 4.59
N TYR A 192 12.37 2.84 5.22
CA TYR A 192 11.08 3.01 4.57
C TYR A 192 11.14 4.04 3.43
N LEU A 193 11.79 5.19 3.63
CA LEU A 193 12.04 6.15 2.55
C LEU A 193 12.84 5.51 1.40
N THR A 194 13.90 4.78 1.71
CA THR A 194 14.69 4.05 0.71
C THR A 194 13.83 3.04 -0.04
N PHE A 195 13.01 2.28 0.67
CA PHE A 195 12.09 1.32 0.08
C PHE A 195 11.13 1.99 -0.93
N ILE A 196 10.50 3.11 -0.56
CA ILE A 196 9.59 3.86 -1.44
C ILE A 196 10.35 4.36 -2.68
N ARG A 197 11.52 4.98 -2.51
CA ARG A 197 12.35 5.48 -3.61
C ARG A 197 12.74 4.37 -4.60
N ILE A 198 13.20 3.23 -4.10
CA ILE A 198 13.62 2.10 -4.94
C ILE A 198 12.41 1.42 -5.60
N SER A 199 11.27 1.34 -4.92
CA SER A 199 10.03 0.82 -5.50
C SER A 199 9.57 1.65 -6.69
N ASN A 200 9.67 2.97 -6.59
CA ASN A 200 9.35 3.86 -7.70
C ASN A 200 10.38 3.77 -8.82
N ALA A 201 11.67 3.70 -8.49
CA ALA A 201 12.72 3.50 -9.49
C ALA A 201 12.51 2.21 -10.31
N LYS A 202 12.11 1.11 -9.66
CA LYS A 202 11.77 -0.15 -10.36
C LYS A 202 10.66 0.03 -11.40
N LYS A 203 9.65 0.84 -11.08
CA LYS A 203 8.54 1.13 -12.02
C LYS A 203 9.01 1.94 -13.21
N LEU A 204 9.73 3.04 -12.95
CA LEU A 204 10.26 3.91 -14.00
C LEU A 204 11.24 3.17 -14.92
N LEU A 205 12.09 2.30 -14.37
CA LEU A 205 13.01 1.48 -15.16
C LEU A 205 12.28 0.48 -16.06
N ARG A 206 11.15 -0.09 -15.62
CA ARG A 206 10.31 -0.95 -16.48
C ARG A 206 9.64 -0.21 -17.62
N MET A 207 9.39 1.08 -17.44
CA MET A 207 8.74 1.96 -18.43
C MET A 207 9.76 2.77 -19.26
N GLN A 208 11.07 2.56 -19.04
CA GLN A 208 12.15 3.37 -19.60
C GLN A 208 12.09 3.47 -21.13
N ASP A 209 11.79 2.37 -21.82
CA ASP A 209 11.69 2.36 -23.28
C ASP A 209 10.53 3.22 -23.83
N GLN A 210 9.49 3.44 -23.01
CA GLN A 210 8.33 4.25 -23.38
C GLN A 210 8.50 5.73 -23.04
N MET A 211 9.33 6.03 -22.04
CA MET A 211 9.50 7.38 -21.49
C MET A 211 10.82 8.04 -21.92
N GLU A 212 11.72 7.32 -22.58
CA GLU A 212 13.07 7.76 -23.02
C GLU A 212 13.93 8.36 -21.89
N ASN A 213 13.62 8.04 -20.63
CA ASN A 213 14.34 8.58 -19.49
C ASN A 213 15.69 7.89 -19.30
N THR A 214 16.71 8.65 -19.02
CA THR A 214 18.04 8.15 -18.60
C THR A 214 17.99 7.65 -17.14
N ILE A 215 18.95 6.80 -16.78
CA ILE A 215 19.10 6.35 -15.37
C ILE A 215 19.32 7.54 -14.43
N ALA A 216 19.97 8.60 -14.90
CA ALA A 216 20.21 9.81 -14.11
C ALA A 216 18.91 10.58 -13.85
N GLU A 217 18.03 10.70 -14.84
CA GLU A 217 16.72 11.32 -14.69
C GLU A 217 15.83 10.50 -13.76
N ILE A 218 15.83 9.18 -13.91
CA ILE A 218 15.09 8.28 -13.00
C ILE A 218 15.59 8.43 -11.56
N ALA A 219 16.92 8.54 -11.36
CA ALA A 219 17.48 8.80 -10.04
C ALA A 219 16.96 10.11 -9.44
N ALA A 220 16.96 11.20 -10.23
CA ALA A 220 16.44 12.49 -9.81
C ALA A 220 14.94 12.45 -9.48
N MET A 221 14.13 11.80 -10.32
CA MET A 221 12.69 11.59 -10.07
C MET A 221 12.40 10.79 -8.78
N CYS A 222 13.35 9.97 -8.35
CA CYS A 222 13.26 9.19 -7.12
C CYS A 222 13.95 9.87 -5.92
N GLY A 223 14.28 11.17 -6.00
CA GLY A 223 14.86 11.93 -4.89
C GLY A 223 16.33 11.67 -4.63
N TYR A 224 17.11 11.34 -5.65
CA TYR A 224 18.56 11.20 -5.55
C TYR A 224 19.31 12.27 -6.36
N TYR A 225 20.15 13.05 -5.71
CA TYR A 225 21.03 14.00 -6.39
C TYR A 225 22.14 13.33 -7.21
N ASP A 226 22.72 12.25 -6.68
CA ASP A 226 23.85 11.55 -7.29
C ASP A 226 23.40 10.21 -7.91
N PRO A 227 23.40 10.09 -9.25
CA PRO A 227 23.06 8.86 -9.95
C PRO A 227 23.97 7.68 -9.60
N SER A 228 25.23 7.94 -9.21
CA SER A 228 26.18 6.91 -8.82
C SER A 228 25.82 6.35 -7.43
N TYR A 229 25.43 7.23 -6.51
CA TYR A 229 24.89 6.81 -5.21
C TYR A 229 23.59 6.04 -5.36
N PHE A 230 22.65 6.55 -6.18
CA PHE A 230 21.43 5.83 -6.52
C PHE A 230 21.71 4.41 -7.03
N SER A 231 22.62 4.26 -8.00
CA SER A 231 22.94 2.95 -8.57
C SER A 231 23.48 1.96 -7.54
N ARG A 232 24.29 2.44 -6.58
CA ARG A 232 24.79 1.62 -5.46
C ARG A 232 23.67 1.20 -4.52
N VAL A 233 22.79 2.13 -4.14
CA VAL A 233 21.63 1.82 -3.28
C VAL A 233 20.69 0.87 -3.99
N PHE A 234 20.37 1.12 -5.25
CA PHE A 234 19.49 0.26 -6.04
C PHE A 234 20.03 -1.16 -6.13
N LYS A 235 21.33 -1.33 -6.44
CA LYS A 235 21.96 -2.66 -6.49
C LYS A 235 21.97 -3.36 -5.14
N LYS A 236 22.19 -2.62 -4.05
CA LYS A 236 22.11 -3.16 -2.68
C LYS A 236 20.73 -3.69 -2.36
N GLU A 237 19.69 -2.95 -2.71
CA GLU A 237 18.28 -3.29 -2.36
C GLU A 237 17.65 -4.32 -3.32
N THR A 238 18.17 -4.46 -4.54
CA THR A 238 17.56 -5.32 -5.58
C THR A 238 18.44 -6.48 -6.03
N GLY A 239 19.73 -6.45 -5.71
CA GLY A 239 20.73 -7.38 -6.21
C GLY A 239 21.25 -7.08 -7.61
N GLN A 240 20.64 -6.16 -8.36
CA GLN A 240 20.98 -5.79 -9.75
C GLN A 240 21.22 -4.29 -9.89
N SER A 241 22.05 -3.88 -10.84
CA SER A 241 22.16 -2.47 -11.18
C SER A 241 20.88 -1.97 -11.86
N PRO A 242 20.60 -0.65 -11.86
CA PRO A 242 19.44 -0.09 -12.58
C PRO A 242 19.41 -0.49 -14.06
N ALA A 243 20.58 -0.49 -14.73
CA ALA A 243 20.69 -0.87 -16.15
C ALA A 243 20.37 -2.35 -16.37
N GLU A 244 20.91 -3.26 -15.55
CA GLU A 244 20.58 -4.70 -15.61
C GLU A 244 19.11 -4.95 -15.35
N TYR A 245 18.52 -4.22 -14.39
CA TYR A 245 17.10 -4.36 -14.06
C TYR A 245 16.20 -3.89 -15.20
N ALA A 246 16.53 -2.79 -15.88
CA ALA A 246 15.78 -2.28 -17.04
C ALA A 246 15.80 -3.27 -18.21
N ILE A 247 16.93 -3.94 -18.46
CA ILE A 247 17.06 -4.96 -19.53
C ILE A 247 16.29 -6.24 -19.16
N GLY A 248 16.36 -6.68 -17.91
CA GLY A 248 15.69 -7.91 -17.45
C GLY A 248 14.18 -7.78 -17.26
N ALA A 249 13.66 -6.57 -17.36
CA ALA A 249 12.21 -6.28 -17.28
C ALA A 249 11.51 -6.36 -18.66
N LYS A 250 12.28 -6.59 -19.74
CA LYS A 250 11.79 -6.86 -21.10
C LYS A 250 11.45 -8.33 -21.22
#